data_44744581ac831d46f4722951fe84ddfc
#
_entry.id   44744581ac831d46f4722951fe84ddfc
#
_cell.length_a   1.000
_cell.length_b   1.000
_cell.length_c   1.000
_cell.angle_alpha   90.00
_cell.angle_beta   90.00
_cell.angle_gamma   90.00
#
_symmetry.space_group_name_H-M   'P 1'
#
loop_
_entity.id
_entity.type
_entity.pdbx_description
1 polymer ?
#
loop_
_entity_poly.entity_id
_entity_poly.type
_entity_poly.pdbx_seq_one_letter_code
_entity_poly.pdbx_strand_id
1 'polypeptide(L)'
;RQSSNFFYLTGINNPSMLLIITKISSRHSTTLVCDRPNDIDKIWHGQLPSKSFYKNEFEIQNVLYSDELNSLELNDAKNMYFEFADENRLNQFIENLNLSQPQSRYLRNNTSRSTKIDLSNILFDMRRIKSKSEVSLIRHAAKISANAHVNIMKSCKSGLKEYEVEADFIKHCMSERCEQAYPAIVASGKNACVLHYTKNNSTLRSNSLLLVDAAAEYDNYASDITRTIPISGKFNEFQKKIYEIVLKAQTMAIKACKPGKTLIDIHNVAVKYITKGLIEAKILTGKLERNIKEE
;
A
#
# COMPACT_ATOMS: atom_id res chain seq x y z
N ARG A 1 10.67 5.02 -3.46
CA ARG A 1 10.04 4.46 -2.27
C ARG A 1 10.55 3.05 -2.02
N GLN A 2 10.71 2.67 -0.76
CA GLN A 2 11.11 1.32 -0.33
C GLN A 2 10.01 0.29 -0.63
N SER A 3 10.40 -0.96 -0.95
CA SER A 3 9.46 -2.07 -1.06
C SER A 3 8.77 -2.33 0.28
N SER A 4 7.44 -2.49 0.26
CA SER A 4 6.68 -2.80 1.47
C SER A 4 7.06 -4.14 2.10
N ASN A 5 7.51 -5.12 1.30
CA ASN A 5 7.99 -6.40 1.80
C ASN A 5 9.35 -6.27 2.48
N PHE A 6 10.25 -5.47 1.92
CA PHE A 6 11.54 -5.18 2.56
C PHE A 6 11.33 -4.45 3.90
N PHE A 7 10.46 -3.42 3.91
CA PHE A 7 10.15 -2.71 5.15
C PHE A 7 9.53 -3.65 6.20
N TYR A 8 8.59 -4.51 5.79
CA TYR A 8 7.97 -5.50 6.69
C TYR A 8 9.00 -6.42 7.35
N LEU A 9 10.02 -6.85 6.59
CA LEU A 9 11.05 -7.77 7.09
C LEU A 9 12.13 -7.08 7.92
N THR A 10 12.38 -5.79 7.70
CA THR A 10 13.55 -5.09 8.27
C THR A 10 13.20 -3.90 9.16
N GLY A 11 12.05 -3.27 8.96
CA GLY A 11 11.74 -1.96 9.54
C GLY A 11 12.51 -0.79 8.93
N ILE A 12 13.37 -1.04 7.93
CA ILE A 12 14.22 0.00 7.33
C ILE A 12 13.47 0.70 6.20
N ASN A 13 13.26 2.01 6.35
CA ASN A 13 12.64 2.85 5.32
C ASN A 13 13.69 3.62 4.53
N ASN A 14 14.53 2.90 3.81
CA ASN A 14 15.55 3.48 2.94
C ASN A 14 15.55 2.71 1.60
N PRO A 15 15.38 3.39 0.44
CA PRO A 15 15.41 2.74 -0.85
C PRO A 15 16.82 2.21 -1.20
N SER A 16 16.89 1.39 -2.24
CA SER A 16 18.16 0.87 -2.80
C SER A 16 18.94 -0.05 -1.85
N MET A 17 18.25 -0.80 -1.00
CA MET A 17 18.84 -1.80 -0.13
C MET A 17 18.36 -3.20 -0.48
N LEU A 18 19.16 -4.21 -0.14
CA LEU A 18 18.83 -5.61 -0.31
C LEU A 18 19.04 -6.35 1.01
N LEU A 19 18.07 -7.15 1.41
CA LEU A 19 18.19 -8.09 2.52
C LEU A 19 18.44 -9.49 1.98
N ILE A 20 19.51 -10.13 2.45
CA ILE A 20 19.85 -11.52 2.16
C ILE A 20 19.71 -12.32 3.43
N ILE A 21 18.83 -13.32 3.41
CA ILE A 21 18.66 -14.28 4.51
C ILE A 21 19.20 -15.62 4.03
N THR A 22 20.25 -16.13 4.66
CA THR A 22 20.80 -17.44 4.36
C THR A 22 20.46 -18.43 5.45
N LYS A 23 20.20 -19.68 5.05
CA LYS A 23 19.98 -20.79 5.98
C LYS A 23 20.81 -21.99 5.54
N ILE A 24 21.72 -22.42 6.38
CA ILE A 24 22.57 -23.60 6.19
C ILE A 24 22.32 -24.53 7.38
N SER A 25 21.67 -25.67 7.12
CA SER A 25 21.23 -26.60 8.17
C SER A 25 20.31 -25.90 9.20
N SER A 26 20.74 -25.79 10.45
CA SER A 26 20.01 -25.10 11.53
C SER A 26 20.45 -23.65 11.76
N ARG A 27 21.53 -23.21 11.10
CA ARG A 27 22.05 -21.85 11.25
C ARG A 27 21.44 -20.94 10.20
N HIS A 28 21.11 -19.72 10.59
CA HIS A 28 20.67 -18.67 9.69
C HIS A 28 21.50 -17.41 9.91
N SER A 29 21.65 -16.63 8.86
CA SER A 29 22.23 -15.29 8.99
C SER A 29 21.50 -14.28 8.12
N THR A 30 21.49 -13.04 8.58
CA THR A 30 20.92 -11.89 7.89
C THR A 30 22.05 -10.96 7.44
N THR A 31 22.02 -10.57 6.18
CA THR A 31 22.98 -9.63 5.61
C THR A 31 22.21 -8.52 4.90
N LEU A 32 22.41 -7.29 5.34
CA LEU A 32 21.92 -6.10 4.66
C LEU A 32 23.00 -5.62 3.68
N VAL A 33 22.60 -5.37 2.45
CA VAL A 33 23.48 -4.74 1.44
C VAL A 33 22.97 -3.33 1.19
N CYS A 34 23.85 -2.35 1.25
CA CYS A 34 23.57 -0.95 1.00
C CYS A 34 24.70 -0.30 0.20
N ASP A 35 24.44 0.85 -0.40
CA ASP A 35 25.47 1.58 -1.11
C ASP A 35 26.47 2.22 -0.14
N ARG A 36 27.72 2.30 -0.57
CA ARG A 36 28.75 2.99 0.21
C ARG A 36 28.54 4.49 0.17
N PRO A 37 28.43 5.16 1.32
CA PRO A 37 28.32 6.61 1.36
C PRO A 37 29.52 7.27 0.68
N ASN A 38 29.27 8.16 -0.26
CA ASN A 38 30.30 9.03 -0.84
C ASN A 38 30.14 10.47 -0.34
N ASP A 39 31.15 11.31 -0.58
CA ASP A 39 31.13 12.68 -0.07
C ASP A 39 30.10 13.57 -0.81
N ILE A 40 29.77 13.25 -2.05
CA ILE A 40 28.71 13.92 -2.82
C ILE A 40 27.34 13.62 -2.20
N ASP A 41 27.07 12.35 -1.88
CA ASP A 41 25.82 11.96 -1.23
C ASP A 41 25.63 12.65 0.12
N LYS A 42 26.72 12.81 0.90
CA LYS A 42 26.67 13.55 2.17
C LYS A 42 26.27 15.01 2.00
N ILE A 43 26.72 15.65 0.92
CA ILE A 43 26.37 17.05 0.61
C ILE A 43 24.90 17.15 0.23
N TRP A 44 24.37 16.21 -0.57
CA TRP A 44 23.00 16.28 -1.09
C TRP A 44 21.94 15.70 -0.15
N HIS A 45 22.27 14.64 0.58
CA HIS A 45 21.31 13.86 1.36
C HIS A 45 21.60 13.83 2.86
N GLY A 46 22.67 14.49 3.30
CA GLY A 46 23.15 14.43 4.67
C GLY A 46 23.94 13.15 4.95
N GLN A 47 24.34 12.96 6.20
CA GLN A 47 25.16 11.81 6.59
C GLN A 47 24.31 10.54 6.58
N LEU A 48 24.66 9.59 5.72
CA LEU A 48 24.02 8.27 5.70
C LEU A 48 24.40 7.47 6.94
N PRO A 49 23.49 6.62 7.46
CA PRO A 49 23.78 5.79 8.62
C PRO A 49 24.97 4.82 8.38
N SER A 50 25.73 4.56 9.42
CA SER A 50 26.86 3.64 9.38
C SER A 50 26.44 2.17 9.40
N LYS A 51 27.34 1.25 9.03
CA LYS A 51 27.09 -0.19 9.18
C LYS A 51 26.73 -0.57 10.62
N SER A 52 27.40 0.06 11.61
CA SER A 52 27.13 -0.19 13.04
C SER A 52 25.73 0.28 13.45
N PHE A 53 25.23 1.36 12.88
CA PHE A 53 23.84 1.81 13.09
C PHE A 53 22.85 0.71 12.69
N TYR A 54 22.94 0.19 11.46
CA TYR A 54 22.01 -0.86 11.00
C TYR A 54 22.11 -2.15 11.81
N LYS A 55 23.31 -2.53 12.27
CA LYS A 55 23.50 -3.70 13.13
C LYS A 55 22.81 -3.53 14.48
N ASN A 56 22.93 -2.36 15.08
CA ASN A 56 22.45 -2.13 16.45
C ASN A 56 20.94 -1.83 16.48
N GLU A 57 20.46 -1.00 15.56
CA GLU A 57 19.04 -0.55 15.58
C GLU A 57 18.10 -1.59 14.98
N PHE A 58 18.56 -2.39 14.01
CA PHE A 58 17.71 -3.34 13.29
C PHE A 58 18.10 -4.81 13.50
N GLU A 59 19.00 -5.08 14.45
CA GLU A 59 19.45 -6.43 14.79
C GLU A 59 19.98 -7.23 13.59
N ILE A 60 20.56 -6.53 12.59
CA ILE A 60 21.13 -7.14 11.39
C ILE A 60 22.52 -7.71 11.71
N GLN A 61 22.72 -9.01 11.49
CA GLN A 61 23.98 -9.66 11.83
C GLN A 61 25.16 -9.14 10.98
N ASN A 62 24.96 -8.99 9.67
CA ASN A 62 25.98 -8.53 8.75
C ASN A 62 25.50 -7.35 7.92
N VAL A 63 26.37 -6.37 7.70
CA VAL A 63 26.10 -5.25 6.78
C VAL A 63 27.28 -5.13 5.82
N LEU A 64 26.99 -5.21 4.54
CA LEU A 64 27.96 -5.08 3.45
C LEU A 64 27.62 -3.86 2.60
N TYR A 65 28.63 -3.26 2.02
CA TYR A 65 28.42 -2.34 0.92
C TYR A 65 28.29 -3.10 -0.40
N SER A 66 27.63 -2.51 -1.38
CA SER A 66 27.42 -3.13 -2.70
C SER A 66 28.70 -3.56 -3.40
N ASP A 67 29.81 -2.86 -3.16
CA ASP A 67 31.16 -3.19 -3.65
C ASP A 67 31.87 -4.32 -2.88
N GLU A 68 31.30 -4.77 -1.76
CA GLU A 68 31.82 -5.88 -0.93
C GLU A 68 31.08 -7.21 -1.16
N LEU A 69 30.16 -7.26 -2.12
CA LEU A 69 29.31 -8.43 -2.39
C LEU A 69 30.11 -9.71 -2.70
N ASN A 70 31.33 -9.57 -3.21
CA ASN A 70 32.25 -10.69 -3.52
C ASN A 70 32.62 -11.52 -2.30
N SER A 71 32.42 -11.00 -1.09
CA SER A 71 32.65 -11.72 0.15
C SER A 71 31.51 -12.68 0.52
N LEU A 72 30.41 -12.68 -0.22
CA LEU A 72 29.27 -13.57 0.03
C LEU A 72 29.45 -14.91 -0.70
N GLU A 73 29.55 -15.98 0.06
CA GLU A 73 29.58 -17.35 -0.46
C GLU A 73 28.13 -17.85 -0.64
N LEU A 74 27.53 -17.63 -1.83
CA LEU A 74 26.19 -18.09 -2.18
C LEU A 74 26.18 -19.26 -3.19
N ASN A 75 27.36 -19.77 -3.56
CA ASN A 75 27.55 -20.72 -4.67
C ASN A 75 26.87 -22.09 -4.48
N ASP A 76 26.62 -22.48 -3.23
CA ASP A 76 26.07 -23.79 -2.89
C ASP A 76 24.57 -23.70 -2.49
N ALA A 77 23.91 -22.57 -2.78
CA ALA A 77 22.51 -22.42 -2.48
C ALA A 77 21.65 -23.39 -3.32
N LYS A 78 21.04 -24.38 -2.66
CA LYS A 78 20.15 -25.35 -3.31
C LYS A 78 18.84 -24.70 -3.78
N ASN A 79 18.28 -23.81 -2.98
CA ASN A 79 17.05 -23.06 -3.27
C ASN A 79 17.31 -21.57 -3.12
N MET A 80 16.75 -20.79 -4.02
CA MET A 80 16.81 -19.33 -4.00
C MET A 80 15.39 -18.78 -4.02
N TYR A 81 15.02 -18.06 -2.97
CA TYR A 81 13.71 -17.45 -2.79
C TYR A 81 13.79 -15.96 -3.07
N PHE A 82 12.95 -15.46 -3.96
CA PHE A 82 12.85 -14.02 -4.27
C PHE A 82 11.50 -13.71 -4.88
N GLU A 83 11.10 -12.45 -4.93
CA GLU A 83 9.86 -12.03 -5.58
C GLU A 83 10.07 -12.02 -7.11
N PHE A 84 9.32 -12.81 -7.85
CA PHE A 84 9.46 -12.90 -9.32
C PHE A 84 9.22 -11.58 -10.04
N ALA A 85 8.45 -10.66 -9.44
CA ALA A 85 8.31 -9.30 -9.95
C ALA A 85 9.65 -8.53 -10.03
N ASP A 86 10.64 -8.91 -9.20
CA ASP A 86 11.97 -8.30 -9.14
C ASP A 86 13.04 -9.14 -9.86
N GLU A 87 12.68 -10.08 -10.73
CA GLU A 87 13.62 -11.01 -11.39
C GLU A 87 14.77 -10.31 -12.11
N ASN A 88 14.49 -9.18 -12.77
CA ASN A 88 15.53 -8.42 -13.47
C ASN A 88 16.60 -7.88 -12.50
N ARG A 89 16.20 -7.38 -11.33
CA ARG A 89 17.12 -6.90 -10.30
C ARG A 89 17.92 -8.04 -9.71
N LEU A 90 17.29 -9.18 -9.49
CA LEU A 90 17.97 -10.37 -9.01
C LEU A 90 19.01 -10.88 -10.03
N ASN A 91 18.67 -10.91 -11.32
CA ASN A 91 19.62 -11.35 -12.36
C ASN A 91 20.84 -10.43 -12.41
N GLN A 92 20.64 -9.10 -12.35
CA GLN A 92 21.75 -8.14 -12.25
C GLN A 92 22.62 -8.38 -10.99
N PHE A 93 21.99 -8.65 -9.86
CA PHE A 93 22.70 -8.99 -8.62
C PHE A 93 23.51 -10.27 -8.75
N ILE A 94 22.94 -11.33 -9.32
CA ILE A 94 23.62 -12.60 -9.57
C ILE A 94 24.76 -12.44 -10.56
N GLU A 95 24.58 -11.65 -11.62
CA GLU A 95 25.61 -11.34 -12.60
C GLU A 95 26.79 -10.60 -11.93
N ASN A 96 26.51 -9.63 -11.10
CA ASN A 96 27.53 -8.90 -10.33
C ASN A 96 28.31 -9.85 -9.37
N LEU A 97 27.62 -10.80 -8.74
CA LEU A 97 28.28 -11.83 -7.92
C LEU A 97 29.17 -12.76 -8.75
N ASN A 98 28.72 -13.17 -9.93
CA ASN A 98 29.45 -14.10 -10.80
C ASN A 98 30.65 -13.44 -11.52
N LEU A 99 30.53 -12.15 -11.87
CA LEU A 99 31.63 -11.40 -12.52
C LEU A 99 32.84 -11.18 -11.60
N SER A 100 32.61 -11.25 -10.29
CA SER A 100 33.65 -11.02 -9.29
C SER A 100 34.42 -12.29 -8.88
N GLN A 101 33.97 -13.45 -9.35
CA GLN A 101 34.69 -14.72 -9.06
C GLN A 101 35.64 -15.10 -10.20
N PRO A 102 36.92 -15.51 -9.90
CA PRO A 102 37.82 -15.97 -10.91
C PRO A 102 37.23 -17.20 -11.60
N GLN A 103 36.99 -17.09 -12.91
CA GLN A 103 36.48 -18.18 -13.75
C GLN A 103 37.52 -19.34 -13.76
N SER A 104 37.38 -20.25 -12.81
CA SER A 104 38.13 -21.51 -12.86
C SER A 104 37.59 -22.33 -14.05
N ARG A 105 38.46 -22.66 -15.02
CA ARG A 105 38.11 -23.49 -16.17
C ARG A 105 37.57 -24.87 -15.80
N TYR A 106 37.71 -25.30 -14.54
CA TYR A 106 37.19 -26.57 -14.01
C TYR A 106 35.72 -26.55 -13.59
N LEU A 107 35.06 -25.36 -13.46
CA LEU A 107 33.66 -25.26 -13.00
C LEU A 107 32.61 -25.37 -14.09
N ARG A 108 33.00 -25.67 -15.35
CA ARG A 108 32.04 -25.83 -16.47
C ARG A 108 31.06 -26.99 -16.29
N ASN A 109 31.27 -27.92 -15.38
CA ASN A 109 30.48 -29.14 -15.26
C ASN A 109 29.67 -29.27 -13.94
N ASN A 110 29.74 -28.31 -13.00
CA ASN A 110 29.07 -28.40 -11.70
C ASN A 110 28.36 -27.09 -11.31
N THR A 111 27.66 -26.46 -12.22
CA THR A 111 26.66 -25.48 -11.80
C THR A 111 25.47 -26.25 -11.23
N SER A 112 25.46 -26.47 -9.94
CA SER A 112 24.23 -26.84 -9.24
C SER A 112 23.24 -25.71 -9.49
N ARG A 113 22.29 -25.94 -10.39
CA ARG A 113 21.26 -24.94 -10.69
C ARG A 113 20.40 -24.79 -9.45
N SER A 114 20.55 -23.70 -8.74
CA SER A 114 19.65 -23.35 -7.65
C SER A 114 18.20 -23.34 -8.15
N THR A 115 17.31 -23.96 -7.43
CA THR A 115 15.88 -23.89 -7.74
C THR A 115 15.40 -22.50 -7.36
N LYS A 116 14.87 -21.77 -8.35
CA LYS A 116 14.23 -20.46 -8.14
C LYS A 116 12.81 -20.66 -7.62
N ILE A 117 12.44 -20.04 -6.52
CA ILE A 117 11.14 -20.18 -5.87
C ILE A 117 10.58 -18.77 -5.61
N ASP A 118 9.31 -18.58 -5.95
CA ASP A 118 8.64 -17.31 -5.67
C ASP A 118 8.38 -17.13 -4.17
N LEU A 119 8.93 -16.07 -3.61
CA LEU A 119 8.80 -15.69 -2.21
C LEU A 119 7.42 -15.07 -1.89
N SER A 120 6.71 -14.58 -2.90
CA SER A 120 5.50 -13.76 -2.74
C SER A 120 4.44 -14.45 -1.88
N ASN A 121 4.18 -15.73 -2.11
CA ASN A 121 3.17 -16.48 -1.35
C ASN A 121 3.51 -16.60 0.14
N ILE A 122 4.80 -16.78 0.46
CA ILE A 122 5.26 -16.85 1.86
C ILE A 122 5.04 -15.50 2.54
N LEU A 123 5.40 -14.41 1.87
CA LEU A 123 5.23 -13.06 2.41
C LEU A 123 3.75 -12.67 2.54
N PHE A 124 2.90 -13.08 1.59
CA PHE A 124 1.45 -12.88 1.69
C PHE A 124 0.86 -13.56 2.91
N ASP A 125 1.23 -14.82 3.16
CA ASP A 125 0.76 -15.54 4.34
C ASP A 125 1.23 -14.91 5.65
N MET A 126 2.49 -14.47 5.72
CA MET A 126 3.03 -13.76 6.88
C MET A 126 2.31 -12.43 7.13
N ARG A 127 2.05 -11.63 6.08
CA ARG A 127 1.44 -10.30 6.15
C ARG A 127 -0.07 -10.30 6.23
N ARG A 128 -0.72 -11.42 5.94
CA ARG A 128 -2.20 -11.55 5.96
C ARG A 128 -2.77 -11.30 7.34
N ILE A 129 -2.15 -11.82 8.39
CA ILE A 129 -2.56 -11.60 9.77
C ILE A 129 -1.64 -10.56 10.39
N LYS A 130 -2.22 -9.39 10.74
CA LYS A 130 -1.48 -8.26 11.27
C LYS A 130 -1.16 -8.46 12.75
N SER A 131 0.06 -8.14 13.14
CA SER A 131 0.47 -8.05 14.55
C SER A 131 -0.23 -6.89 15.27
N LYS A 132 -0.13 -6.85 16.59
CA LYS A 132 -0.69 -5.75 17.40
C LYS A 132 -0.06 -4.40 17.03
N SER A 133 1.24 -4.37 16.74
CA SER A 133 1.97 -3.17 16.34
C SER A 133 1.47 -2.66 14.99
N GLU A 134 1.34 -3.54 13.98
CA GLU A 134 0.80 -3.17 12.68
C GLU A 134 -0.64 -2.63 12.77
N VAL A 135 -1.50 -3.28 13.58
CA VAL A 135 -2.86 -2.79 13.82
C VAL A 135 -2.85 -1.40 14.46
N SER A 136 -1.89 -1.11 15.34
CA SER A 136 -1.74 0.22 15.95
C SER A 136 -1.40 1.28 14.91
N LEU A 137 -0.47 1.00 14.00
CA LEU A 137 -0.07 1.91 12.90
C LEU A 137 -1.23 2.17 11.95
N ILE A 138 -1.92 1.12 11.50
CA ILE A 138 -3.10 1.23 10.62
C ILE A 138 -4.20 2.06 11.29
N ARG A 139 -4.45 1.85 12.59
CA ARG A 139 -5.43 2.60 13.36
C ARG A 139 -5.06 4.08 13.47
N HIS A 140 -3.78 4.37 13.64
CA HIS A 140 -3.28 5.75 13.69
C HIS A 140 -3.47 6.45 12.35
N ALA A 141 -3.06 5.83 11.24
CA ALA A 141 -3.29 6.34 9.89
C ALA A 141 -4.79 6.57 9.60
N ALA A 142 -5.65 5.60 9.96
CA ALA A 142 -7.10 5.72 9.79
C ALA A 142 -7.70 6.86 10.62
N LYS A 143 -7.21 7.11 11.84
CA LYS A 143 -7.65 8.23 12.68
C LYS A 143 -7.30 9.59 12.07
N ILE A 144 -6.08 9.73 11.54
CA ILE A 144 -5.65 10.96 10.86
C ILE A 144 -6.53 11.22 9.64
N SER A 145 -6.75 10.20 8.80
CA SER A 145 -7.62 10.29 7.64
C SER A 145 -9.05 10.67 8.00
N ALA A 146 -9.62 10.05 9.04
CA ALA A 146 -10.96 10.36 9.51
C ALA A 146 -11.09 11.83 9.96
N ASN A 147 -10.09 12.34 10.69
CA ASN A 147 -10.04 13.74 11.11
C ASN A 147 -9.94 14.69 9.90
N ALA A 148 -9.12 14.36 8.90
CA ALA A 148 -9.01 15.12 7.66
C ALA A 148 -10.36 15.19 6.91
N HIS A 149 -11.06 14.07 6.78
CA HIS A 149 -12.41 14.04 6.20
C HIS A 149 -13.41 14.90 7.00
N VAL A 150 -13.38 14.85 8.33
CA VAL A 150 -14.24 15.71 9.16
C VAL A 150 -13.92 17.19 8.95
N ASN A 151 -12.64 17.55 8.80
CA ASN A 151 -12.24 18.93 8.50
C ASN A 151 -12.78 19.37 7.14
N ILE A 152 -12.65 18.53 6.10
CA ILE A 152 -13.23 18.78 4.78
C ILE A 152 -14.77 18.98 4.86
N MET A 153 -15.48 18.15 5.61
CA MET A 153 -16.92 18.31 5.81
C MET A 153 -17.29 19.67 6.40
N LYS A 154 -16.43 20.24 7.25
CA LYS A 154 -16.64 21.55 7.87
C LYS A 154 -16.24 22.71 6.96
N SER A 155 -15.19 22.57 6.15
CA SER A 155 -14.63 23.64 5.31
C SER A 155 -15.22 23.67 3.89
N CYS A 156 -15.80 22.56 3.42
CA CYS A 156 -16.35 22.44 2.07
C CYS A 156 -17.49 23.42 1.82
N LYS A 157 -17.35 24.21 0.76
CA LYS A 157 -18.38 25.16 0.32
C LYS A 157 -18.36 25.37 -1.19
N SER A 158 -19.46 25.85 -1.71
CA SER A 158 -19.57 26.23 -3.13
C SER A 158 -18.57 27.31 -3.49
N GLY A 159 -18.01 27.24 -4.70
CA GLY A 159 -17.00 28.17 -5.22
C GLY A 159 -15.56 27.71 -5.07
N LEU A 160 -15.25 26.81 -4.13
CA LEU A 160 -13.93 26.17 -4.05
C LEU A 160 -13.67 25.31 -5.29
N LYS A 161 -12.40 25.09 -5.56
CA LYS A 161 -11.94 24.09 -6.54
C LYS A 161 -11.67 22.77 -5.85
N GLU A 162 -11.79 21.66 -6.59
CA GLU A 162 -11.49 20.32 -6.08
C GLU A 162 -10.07 20.22 -5.52
N TYR A 163 -9.05 20.82 -6.20
CA TYR A 163 -7.66 20.85 -5.71
C TYR A 163 -7.47 21.66 -4.42
N GLU A 164 -8.34 22.63 -4.10
CA GLU A 164 -8.26 23.35 -2.83
C GLU A 164 -8.66 22.44 -1.67
N VAL A 165 -9.66 21.57 -1.89
CA VAL A 165 -10.05 20.54 -0.92
C VAL A 165 -8.95 19.47 -0.78
N GLU A 166 -8.31 19.07 -1.88
CA GLU A 166 -7.14 18.19 -1.86
C GLU A 166 -6.00 18.79 -1.05
N ALA A 167 -5.69 20.07 -1.26
CA ALA A 167 -4.65 20.80 -0.52
C ALA A 167 -4.92 20.81 1.00
N ASP A 168 -6.18 20.99 1.41
CA ASP A 168 -6.60 20.93 2.83
C ASP A 168 -6.34 19.52 3.41
N PHE A 169 -6.62 18.46 2.63
CA PHE A 169 -6.34 17.09 3.04
C PHE A 169 -4.83 16.85 3.21
N ILE A 170 -4.04 17.24 2.20
CA ILE A 170 -2.57 17.08 2.22
C ILE A 170 -1.98 17.83 3.41
N LYS A 171 -2.40 19.08 3.63
CA LYS A 171 -1.94 19.89 4.76
C LYS A 171 -2.20 19.18 6.09
N HIS A 172 -3.37 18.57 6.27
CA HIS A 172 -3.69 17.83 7.49
C HIS A 172 -2.78 16.61 7.66
N CYS A 173 -2.56 15.82 6.60
CA CYS A 173 -1.65 14.68 6.66
C CYS A 173 -0.22 15.10 7.01
N MET A 174 0.30 16.13 6.35
CA MET A 174 1.66 16.61 6.60
C MET A 174 1.84 17.18 8.02
N SER A 175 0.82 17.84 8.58
CA SER A 175 0.88 18.33 9.97
C SER A 175 0.95 17.22 11.00
N GLU A 176 0.51 16.01 10.64
CA GLU A 176 0.56 14.81 11.47
C GLU A 176 1.73 13.86 11.08
N ARG A 177 2.71 14.36 10.29
CA ARG A 177 3.86 13.58 9.76
C ARG A 177 3.45 12.36 8.93
N CYS A 178 2.33 12.47 8.21
CA CYS A 178 1.84 11.46 7.28
C CYS A 178 2.07 11.89 5.85
N GLU A 179 2.19 10.90 4.96
CA GLU A 179 2.11 11.07 3.52
C GLU A 179 0.69 10.72 3.04
N GLN A 180 0.38 11.03 1.78
CA GLN A 180 -0.81 10.49 1.14
C GLN A 180 -0.58 9.00 0.83
N ALA A 181 -1.56 8.16 1.17
CA ALA A 181 -1.51 6.73 0.89
C ALA A 181 -1.57 6.45 -0.62
N TYR A 182 -2.29 7.28 -1.37
CA TYR A 182 -2.48 7.24 -2.82
C TYR A 182 -2.86 8.64 -3.34
N PRO A 183 -2.77 8.88 -4.67
CA PRO A 183 -3.25 10.14 -5.26
C PRO A 183 -4.72 10.36 -4.94
N ALA A 184 -5.03 11.46 -4.26
CA ALA A 184 -6.39 11.76 -3.81
C ALA A 184 -7.35 11.95 -4.98
N ILE A 185 -8.58 11.46 -4.82
CA ILE A 185 -9.71 11.68 -5.70
C ILE A 185 -10.64 12.65 -5.01
N VAL A 186 -10.76 13.85 -5.58
CA VAL A 186 -11.68 14.87 -5.11
C VAL A 186 -12.61 15.23 -6.26
N ALA A 187 -13.77 14.58 -6.31
CA ALA A 187 -14.62 14.55 -7.48
C ALA A 187 -16.02 15.13 -7.19
N SER A 188 -16.36 16.24 -7.84
CA SER A 188 -17.67 16.88 -7.70
C SER A 188 -18.62 16.57 -8.85
N GLY A 189 -19.89 16.35 -8.54
CA GLY A 189 -20.95 16.10 -9.52
C GLY A 189 -20.63 14.88 -10.40
N LYS A 190 -20.65 15.05 -11.74
CA LYS A 190 -20.41 13.96 -12.69
C LYS A 190 -18.97 13.40 -12.67
N ASN A 191 -18.01 14.15 -12.15
CA ASN A 191 -16.62 13.66 -12.02
C ASN A 191 -16.54 12.45 -11.10
N ALA A 192 -17.43 12.37 -10.10
CA ALA A 192 -17.53 11.25 -9.18
C ALA A 192 -17.97 9.92 -9.82
N CYS A 193 -18.37 9.93 -11.10
CA CYS A 193 -18.63 8.71 -11.89
C CYS A 193 -17.38 8.14 -12.55
N VAL A 194 -16.22 8.80 -12.42
CA VAL A 194 -14.92 8.32 -12.91
C VAL A 194 -14.14 7.77 -11.73
N LEU A 195 -13.88 6.45 -11.73
CA LEU A 195 -13.30 5.76 -10.56
C LEU A 195 -11.94 6.32 -10.12
N HIS A 196 -11.01 6.54 -11.05
CA HIS A 196 -9.70 7.11 -10.74
C HIS A 196 -9.58 8.54 -11.29
N TYR A 197 -10.49 9.42 -10.85
CA TYR A 197 -10.48 10.84 -11.21
C TYR A 197 -9.43 11.58 -10.37
N THR A 198 -8.32 11.96 -11.00
CA THR A 198 -7.18 12.65 -10.33
C THR A 198 -6.94 14.08 -10.83
N LYS A 199 -7.76 14.60 -11.74
CA LYS A 199 -7.59 15.97 -12.25
C LYS A 199 -7.90 17.02 -11.20
N ASN A 200 -8.87 16.76 -10.33
CA ASN A 200 -9.25 17.58 -9.17
C ASN A 200 -9.33 19.08 -9.48
N ASN A 201 -9.91 19.50 -10.64
CA ASN A 201 -9.81 20.87 -11.11
C ASN A 201 -11.17 21.59 -11.31
N SER A 202 -12.28 20.93 -11.05
CA SER A 202 -13.62 21.52 -11.22
C SER A 202 -14.00 22.41 -10.05
N THR A 203 -14.91 23.36 -10.31
CA THR A 203 -15.48 24.22 -9.26
C THR A 203 -16.65 23.52 -8.57
N LEU A 204 -16.65 23.51 -7.25
CA LEU A 204 -17.71 22.96 -6.42
C LEU A 204 -18.99 23.78 -6.58
N ARG A 205 -20.13 23.11 -6.87
CA ARG A 205 -21.43 23.73 -7.03
C ARG A 205 -22.37 23.29 -5.90
N SER A 206 -23.11 24.21 -5.31
CA SER A 206 -23.94 23.95 -4.12
C SER A 206 -24.98 22.85 -4.29
N ASN A 207 -25.48 22.62 -5.51
CA ASN A 207 -26.48 21.57 -5.78
C ASN A 207 -25.87 20.17 -6.05
N SER A 208 -24.52 20.03 -5.95
CA SER A 208 -23.81 18.80 -6.25
C SER A 208 -23.33 18.11 -4.97
N LEU A 209 -22.98 16.84 -5.13
CA LEU A 209 -22.22 16.07 -4.14
C LEU A 209 -20.73 16.19 -4.45
N LEU A 210 -19.90 16.08 -3.41
CA LEU A 210 -18.46 15.94 -3.47
C LEU A 210 -18.10 14.55 -2.93
N LEU A 211 -17.46 13.74 -3.75
CA LEU A 211 -16.81 12.51 -3.34
C LEU A 211 -15.35 12.82 -3.05
N VAL A 212 -14.88 12.45 -1.89
CA VAL A 212 -13.47 12.52 -1.50
C VAL A 212 -13.02 11.12 -1.16
N ASP A 213 -12.07 10.61 -1.93
CA ASP A 213 -11.36 9.35 -1.70
C ASP A 213 -9.89 9.69 -1.50
N ALA A 214 -9.50 9.75 -0.24
CA ALA A 214 -8.18 10.18 0.18
C ALA A 214 -7.83 9.60 1.55
N ALA A 215 -6.61 9.19 1.73
CA ALA A 215 -6.16 8.63 2.99
C ALA A 215 -4.69 8.94 3.31
N ALA A 216 -4.36 8.89 4.58
CA ALA A 216 -3.02 9.04 5.11
C ALA A 216 -2.31 7.69 5.16
N GLU A 217 -1.00 7.74 4.95
CA GLU A 217 -0.06 6.68 5.26
C GLU A 217 0.87 7.14 6.39
N TYR A 218 0.97 6.33 7.43
CA TYR A 218 1.83 6.55 8.58
C TYR A 218 2.80 5.39 8.73
N ASP A 219 4.10 5.66 8.76
CA ASP A 219 5.16 4.64 8.86
C ASP A 219 4.95 3.44 7.90
N ASN A 220 4.68 3.74 6.62
CA ASN A 220 4.40 2.76 5.55
C ASN A 220 3.13 1.92 5.74
N TYR A 221 2.24 2.27 6.68
CA TYR A 221 0.93 1.66 6.83
C TYR A 221 -0.17 2.63 6.38
N ALA A 222 -0.82 2.27 5.28
CA ALA A 222 -1.88 3.05 4.67
C ALA A 222 -3.23 2.81 5.33
N SER A 223 -4.06 3.85 5.33
CA SER A 223 -5.52 3.72 5.46
C SER A 223 -6.19 3.94 4.11
N ASP A 224 -7.51 3.76 4.06
CA ASP A 224 -8.29 3.92 2.85
C ASP A 224 -9.72 4.37 3.24
N ILE A 225 -10.09 5.60 2.88
CA ILE A 225 -11.39 6.19 3.27
C ILE A 225 -11.98 7.00 2.13
N THR A 226 -13.18 6.59 1.69
CA THR A 226 -14.00 7.39 0.80
C THR A 226 -15.21 7.96 1.54
N ARG A 227 -15.51 9.25 1.32
CA ARG A 227 -16.73 9.91 1.81
C ARG A 227 -17.37 10.76 0.71
N THR A 228 -18.70 10.72 0.67
CA THR A 228 -19.50 11.57 -0.21
C THR A 228 -20.33 12.53 0.63
N ILE A 229 -20.19 13.82 0.36
CA ILE A 229 -20.85 14.89 1.14
C ILE A 229 -21.60 15.86 0.23
N PRO A 230 -22.69 16.49 0.72
CA PRO A 230 -23.39 17.54 -0.01
C PRO A 230 -22.61 18.86 0.12
N ILE A 231 -22.26 19.49 -1.01
CA ILE A 231 -21.50 20.76 -1.02
C ILE A 231 -22.28 21.89 -0.34
N SER A 232 -23.61 21.82 -0.37
CA SER A 232 -24.51 22.77 0.34
C SER A 232 -24.60 22.55 1.85
N GLY A 233 -23.95 21.50 2.39
CA GLY A 233 -24.07 21.08 3.79
C GLY A 233 -25.34 20.28 4.10
N LYS A 234 -26.29 20.13 3.16
CA LYS A 234 -27.50 19.34 3.32
C LYS A 234 -27.82 18.53 2.06
N PHE A 235 -28.15 17.25 2.25
CA PHE A 235 -28.65 16.41 1.18
C PHE A 235 -30.10 16.86 0.79
N ASN A 236 -30.42 16.89 -0.50
CA ASN A 236 -31.78 16.84 -0.92
C ASN A 236 -32.40 15.44 -0.70
N GLU A 237 -33.72 15.29 -0.85
CA GLU A 237 -34.40 14.03 -0.56
C GLU A 237 -33.87 12.84 -1.39
N PHE A 238 -33.61 13.06 -2.67
CA PHE A 238 -33.10 12.03 -3.56
C PHE A 238 -31.65 11.65 -3.21
N GLN A 239 -30.77 12.63 -3.01
CA GLN A 239 -29.39 12.41 -2.58
C GLN A 239 -29.34 11.63 -1.25
N LYS A 240 -30.17 12.02 -0.28
CA LYS A 240 -30.27 11.36 1.02
C LYS A 240 -30.68 9.90 0.86
N LYS A 241 -31.70 9.62 0.05
CA LYS A 241 -32.16 8.25 -0.20
C LYS A 241 -31.07 7.35 -0.78
N ILE A 242 -30.33 7.83 -1.80
CA ILE A 242 -29.22 7.06 -2.37
C ILE A 242 -28.08 6.89 -1.37
N TYR A 243 -27.71 7.95 -0.66
CA TYR A 243 -26.68 7.87 0.38
C TYR A 243 -27.00 6.83 1.45
N GLU A 244 -28.24 6.78 1.94
CA GLU A 244 -28.69 5.82 2.96
C GLU A 244 -28.64 4.37 2.44
N ILE A 245 -28.92 4.13 1.15
CA ILE A 245 -28.78 2.81 0.53
C ILE A 245 -27.30 2.36 0.58
N VAL A 246 -26.39 3.22 0.14
CA VAL A 246 -24.94 2.92 0.13
C VAL A 246 -24.42 2.75 1.56
N LEU A 247 -24.79 3.62 2.49
CA LEU A 247 -24.42 3.51 3.90
C LEU A 247 -24.89 2.19 4.53
N LYS A 248 -26.11 1.78 4.20
CA LYS A 248 -26.66 0.48 4.65
C LYS A 248 -25.84 -0.68 4.10
N ALA A 249 -25.53 -0.66 2.81
CA ALA A 249 -24.74 -1.69 2.16
C ALA A 249 -23.33 -1.80 2.79
N GLN A 250 -22.64 -0.67 2.96
CA GLN A 250 -21.32 -0.60 3.61
C GLN A 250 -21.38 -1.15 5.05
N THR A 251 -22.36 -0.70 5.84
CA THR A 251 -22.50 -1.16 7.23
C THR A 251 -22.72 -2.66 7.32
N MET A 252 -23.51 -3.24 6.41
CA MET A 252 -23.79 -4.66 6.39
C MET A 252 -22.60 -5.46 5.88
N ALA A 253 -21.84 -4.96 4.90
CA ALA A 253 -20.61 -5.54 4.42
C ALA A 253 -19.55 -5.57 5.54
N ILE A 254 -19.35 -4.47 6.26
CA ILE A 254 -18.44 -4.42 7.42
C ILE A 254 -18.83 -5.45 8.50
N LYS A 255 -20.12 -5.57 8.82
CA LYS A 255 -20.61 -6.57 9.78
C LYS A 255 -20.40 -8.02 9.33
N ALA A 256 -20.33 -8.24 8.03
CA ALA A 256 -20.07 -9.56 7.45
C ALA A 256 -18.58 -9.93 7.43
N CYS A 257 -17.66 -8.97 7.62
CA CYS A 257 -16.22 -9.22 7.73
C CYS A 257 -15.92 -10.02 9.01
N LYS A 258 -15.76 -11.33 8.86
CA LYS A 258 -15.47 -12.25 9.97
C LYS A 258 -14.45 -13.30 9.50
N PRO A 259 -13.68 -13.91 10.41
CA PRO A 259 -12.81 -15.03 10.08
C PRO A 259 -13.55 -16.11 9.26
N GLY A 260 -12.90 -16.62 8.22
CA GLY A 260 -13.47 -17.61 7.31
C GLY A 260 -14.32 -17.07 6.16
N LYS A 261 -14.52 -15.74 6.09
CA LYS A 261 -15.19 -15.07 4.96
C LYS A 261 -14.20 -14.63 3.89
N THR A 262 -14.59 -14.80 2.63
CA THR A 262 -13.82 -14.34 1.47
C THR A 262 -14.25 -12.92 1.06
N LEU A 263 -13.44 -12.26 0.24
CA LEU A 263 -13.80 -10.96 -0.36
C LEU A 263 -15.10 -11.04 -1.16
N ILE A 264 -15.31 -12.16 -1.89
CA ILE A 264 -16.54 -12.41 -2.66
C ILE A 264 -17.77 -12.49 -1.75
N ASP A 265 -17.66 -13.14 -0.57
CA ASP A 265 -18.78 -13.17 0.41
C ASP A 265 -19.18 -11.75 0.83
N ILE A 266 -18.21 -10.87 1.08
CA ILE A 266 -18.44 -9.50 1.50
C ILE A 266 -19.01 -8.66 0.35
N HIS A 267 -18.46 -8.83 -0.85
CA HIS A 267 -18.96 -8.18 -2.07
C HIS A 267 -20.46 -8.52 -2.30
N ASN A 268 -20.81 -9.80 -2.23
CA ASN A 268 -22.20 -10.25 -2.42
C ASN A 268 -23.18 -9.65 -1.38
N VAL A 269 -22.69 -9.37 -0.16
CA VAL A 269 -23.51 -8.64 0.83
C VAL A 269 -23.75 -7.22 0.37
N ALA A 270 -22.75 -6.50 -0.13
CA ALA A 270 -22.89 -5.14 -0.63
C ALA A 270 -23.86 -5.11 -1.84
N VAL A 271 -23.65 -5.95 -2.84
CA VAL A 271 -24.49 -6.11 -4.02
C VAL A 271 -25.97 -6.32 -3.61
N LYS A 272 -26.23 -7.26 -2.71
CA LYS A 272 -27.59 -7.53 -2.23
C LYS A 272 -28.28 -6.30 -1.65
N TYR A 273 -27.60 -5.53 -0.79
CA TYR A 273 -28.21 -4.38 -0.14
C TYR A 273 -28.36 -3.19 -1.09
N ILE A 274 -27.42 -2.96 -2.01
CA ILE A 274 -27.53 -1.93 -3.04
C ILE A 274 -28.70 -2.25 -3.96
N THR A 275 -28.75 -3.45 -4.54
CA THR A 275 -29.82 -3.87 -5.46
C THR A 275 -31.19 -3.76 -4.82
N LYS A 276 -31.32 -4.26 -3.57
CA LYS A 276 -32.56 -4.13 -2.82
C LYS A 276 -32.99 -2.67 -2.65
N GLY A 277 -32.06 -1.81 -2.23
CA GLY A 277 -32.32 -0.40 -2.01
C GLY A 277 -32.70 0.34 -3.30
N LEU A 278 -32.08 0.02 -4.43
CA LEU A 278 -32.39 0.61 -5.73
C LEU A 278 -33.77 0.18 -6.25
N ILE A 279 -34.20 -1.07 -5.98
CA ILE A 279 -35.58 -1.53 -6.29
C ILE A 279 -36.59 -0.80 -5.42
N GLU A 280 -36.36 -0.67 -4.11
CA GLU A 280 -37.22 0.08 -3.19
C GLU A 280 -37.28 1.57 -3.55
N ALA A 281 -36.22 2.11 -4.11
CA ALA A 281 -36.15 3.47 -4.64
C ALA A 281 -36.83 3.63 -6.02
N LYS A 282 -37.32 2.55 -6.64
CA LYS A 282 -37.88 2.50 -8.00
C LYS A 282 -36.90 2.95 -9.11
N ILE A 283 -35.60 2.79 -8.86
CA ILE A 283 -34.53 3.03 -9.84
C ILE A 283 -34.28 1.77 -10.66
N LEU A 284 -34.31 0.59 -10.00
CA LEU A 284 -34.34 -0.71 -10.66
C LEU A 284 -35.73 -1.32 -10.64
N THR A 285 -36.04 -2.12 -11.65
CA THR A 285 -37.27 -2.89 -11.77
C THR A 285 -36.92 -4.38 -11.77
N GLY A 286 -37.90 -5.22 -11.38
CA GLY A 286 -37.74 -6.67 -11.37
C GLY A 286 -37.50 -7.28 -9.98
N LYS A 287 -37.23 -8.57 -9.97
CA LYS A 287 -36.99 -9.33 -8.73
C LYS A 287 -35.50 -9.23 -8.31
N LEU A 288 -35.25 -9.16 -7.00
CA LEU A 288 -33.91 -9.04 -6.44
C LEU A 288 -32.92 -10.11 -6.98
N GLU A 289 -33.35 -11.36 -6.99
CA GLU A 289 -32.52 -12.51 -7.41
C GLU A 289 -32.13 -12.45 -8.89
N ARG A 290 -33.02 -11.88 -9.75
CA ARG A 290 -32.70 -11.70 -11.17
C ARG A 290 -31.67 -10.60 -11.36
N ASN A 291 -31.85 -9.46 -10.71
CA ASN A 291 -30.93 -8.33 -10.83
C ASN A 291 -29.51 -8.66 -10.29
N ILE A 292 -29.40 -9.52 -9.26
CA ILE A 292 -28.09 -9.97 -8.75
C ILE A 292 -27.37 -10.94 -9.72
N LYS A 293 -28.12 -11.69 -10.55
CA LYS A 293 -27.51 -12.61 -11.51
C LYS A 293 -27.07 -11.96 -12.82
N GLU A 294 -27.57 -10.78 -13.11
CA GLU A 294 -27.27 -10.02 -14.32
C GLU A 294 -26.06 -9.07 -14.14
N GLU A 295 -25.43 -9.03 -12.94
CA GLU A 295 -24.14 -8.40 -12.64
C GLU A 295 -22.98 -9.36 -12.86
#